data_daaa6cb26ea33df934dfbd8e4adfc4d6
#
_entry.id   daaa6cb26ea33df934dfbd8e4adfc4d6
#
_cell.length_a   1.000
_cell.length_b   1.000
_cell.length_c   1.000
_cell.angle_alpha   90.00
_cell.angle_beta   90.00
_cell.angle_gamma   90.00
#
_symmetry.space_group_name_H-M   'P 1'
#
loop_
_entity.id
_entity.type
_entity.pdbx_description
1 polymer ?
#
loop_
_entity_poly.entity_id
_entity_poly.type
_entity_poly.pdbx_seq_one_letter_code
_entity_poly.pdbx_strand_id
1 'polypeptide(L)'
;MDQALQTWTDNNTGGLLKEYTKDMAIAPDTVFELVSTIYYKAMWRENFWEVNTEKETFHGTAGDTDVDMMKKTERMDVYQGEQFTAIGLSLQDSGSMYFLLPDENADVSELVSSPDLMKVIRRDESSDNWYSPMVNLSVPKFKVSEKTDLIETVRALGVTDALDADLADFSPLTENRNGLYLSKADHAA
;
A
#
# COMPACT_ATOMS: atom_id res chain seq x y z
N MET A 1 19.52 -7.87 -20.00
CA MET A 1 18.18 -7.21 -19.90
C MET A 1 17.83 -6.96 -18.44
N ASP A 2 17.95 -7.95 -17.58
CA ASP A 2 17.59 -7.87 -16.15
C ASP A 2 18.32 -6.75 -15.40
N GLN A 3 19.62 -6.57 -15.61
CA GLN A 3 20.40 -5.50 -14.98
C GLN A 3 19.93 -4.09 -15.38
N ALA A 4 19.51 -3.91 -16.63
CA ALA A 4 18.97 -2.63 -17.08
C ALA A 4 17.62 -2.32 -16.41
N LEU A 5 16.76 -3.31 -16.31
CA LEU A 5 15.46 -3.20 -15.63
C LEU A 5 15.63 -2.93 -14.13
N GLN A 6 16.52 -3.66 -13.46
CA GLN A 6 16.87 -3.42 -12.06
C GLN A 6 17.35 -1.99 -11.83
N THR A 7 18.31 -1.54 -12.66
CA THR A 7 18.87 -0.19 -12.57
C THR A 7 17.79 0.88 -12.81
N TRP A 8 16.90 0.65 -13.78
CA TRP A 8 15.80 1.56 -14.07
C TRP A 8 14.82 1.64 -12.89
N THR A 9 14.43 0.50 -12.33
CA THR A 9 13.52 0.45 -11.19
C THR A 9 14.12 1.14 -9.96
N ASP A 10 15.38 0.86 -9.64
CA ASP A 10 16.08 1.48 -8.51
C ASP A 10 16.15 3.00 -8.66
N ASN A 11 16.46 3.50 -9.87
CA ASN A 11 16.55 4.93 -10.14
C ASN A 11 15.19 5.62 -10.02
N ASN A 12 14.10 4.96 -10.43
CA ASN A 12 12.75 5.53 -10.43
C ASN A 12 12.00 5.35 -9.12
N THR A 13 12.51 4.54 -8.20
CA THR A 13 11.92 4.32 -6.87
C THR A 13 12.80 4.82 -5.72
N GLY A 14 13.87 5.56 -6.02
CA GLY A 14 14.83 6.00 -5.02
C GLY A 14 15.48 4.83 -4.26
N GLY A 15 15.59 3.66 -4.89
CA GLY A 15 16.15 2.43 -4.31
C GLY A 15 15.23 1.70 -3.32
N LEU A 16 13.99 2.14 -3.14
CA LEU A 16 13.06 1.50 -2.19
C LEU A 16 12.72 0.06 -2.56
N LEU A 17 12.67 -0.26 -3.86
CA LEU A 17 12.37 -1.59 -4.36
C LEU A 17 13.61 -2.45 -4.65
N LYS A 18 14.80 -1.99 -4.26
CA LYS A 18 16.07 -2.67 -4.55
C LYS A 18 16.11 -4.13 -4.11
N GLU A 19 15.54 -4.46 -2.96
CA GLU A 19 15.52 -5.84 -2.47
C GLU A 19 14.63 -6.74 -3.34
N TYR A 20 13.55 -6.20 -3.91
CA TYR A 20 12.64 -6.93 -4.79
C TYR A 20 13.15 -7.09 -6.22
N THR A 21 14.03 -6.16 -6.66
CA THR A 21 14.58 -6.20 -8.01
C THR A 21 15.80 -7.11 -8.13
N LYS A 22 16.43 -7.50 -7.02
CA LYS A 22 17.61 -8.39 -7.03
C LYS A 22 17.35 -9.71 -7.74
N ASP A 23 16.16 -10.27 -7.56
CA ASP A 23 15.75 -11.56 -8.10
C ASP A 23 14.82 -11.42 -9.32
N MET A 24 14.70 -10.20 -9.86
CA MET A 24 13.97 -9.99 -11.12
C MET A 24 14.76 -10.62 -12.26
N ALA A 25 14.22 -11.71 -12.77
CA ALA A 25 14.72 -12.36 -13.97
C ALA A 25 13.61 -12.40 -15.02
N ILE A 26 13.94 -11.93 -16.22
CA ILE A 26 13.05 -12.03 -17.37
C ILE A 26 13.24 -13.42 -17.96
N ALA A 27 12.18 -14.21 -18.05
CA ALA A 27 12.24 -15.54 -18.63
C ALA A 27 12.69 -15.46 -20.10
N PRO A 28 13.48 -16.43 -20.60
CA PRO A 28 14.01 -16.37 -21.97
C PRO A 28 12.95 -16.35 -23.07
N ASP A 29 11.76 -16.83 -22.78
CA ASP A 29 10.58 -16.88 -23.64
C ASP A 29 9.63 -15.69 -23.46
N THR A 30 9.98 -14.72 -22.63
CA THR A 30 9.22 -13.49 -22.45
C THR A 30 9.25 -12.66 -23.73
N VAL A 31 8.08 -12.40 -24.29
CA VAL A 31 7.90 -11.59 -25.51
C VAL A 31 7.67 -10.12 -25.18
N PHE A 32 6.96 -9.86 -24.07
CA PHE A 32 6.61 -8.52 -23.66
C PHE A 32 6.61 -8.42 -22.13
N GLU A 33 7.14 -7.32 -21.63
CA GLU A 33 7.09 -6.98 -20.21
C GLU A 33 6.70 -5.52 -20.04
N LEU A 34 5.73 -5.25 -19.18
CA LEU A 34 5.33 -3.91 -18.78
C LEU A 34 5.70 -3.69 -17.31
N VAL A 35 6.52 -2.68 -17.07
CA VAL A 35 6.89 -2.28 -15.70
C VAL A 35 6.42 -0.85 -15.46
N SER A 36 5.69 -0.66 -14.36
CA SER A 36 5.26 0.65 -13.89
C SER A 36 5.73 0.84 -12.46
N THR A 37 6.25 2.01 -12.14
CA THR A 37 6.67 2.36 -10.79
C THR A 37 6.00 3.65 -10.35
N ILE A 38 5.66 3.72 -9.05
CA ILE A 38 5.20 4.94 -8.41
C ILE A 38 6.16 5.23 -7.26
N TYR A 39 6.76 6.41 -7.28
CA TYR A 39 7.56 6.92 -6.18
C TYR A 39 6.87 8.15 -5.59
N TYR A 40 6.55 8.07 -4.31
CA TYR A 40 5.94 9.16 -3.58
C TYR A 40 6.72 9.43 -2.30
N LYS A 41 7.07 10.70 -2.07
CA LYS A 41 7.73 11.16 -0.85
C LYS A 41 7.07 12.46 -0.43
N ALA A 42 6.60 12.51 0.80
CA ALA A 42 5.98 13.70 1.37
C ALA A 42 6.40 13.90 2.83
N MET A 43 6.29 15.13 3.28
CA MET A 43 6.46 15.49 4.69
C MET A 43 5.10 15.72 5.33
N TRP A 44 4.99 15.51 6.64
CA TRP A 44 3.82 15.89 7.40
C TRP A 44 3.63 17.41 7.31
N ARG A 45 2.40 17.87 7.16
CA ARG A 45 2.10 19.31 7.25
C ARG A 45 2.43 19.84 8.63
N GLU A 46 2.01 19.11 9.66
CA GLU A 46 2.35 19.37 11.06
C GLU A 46 3.31 18.28 11.53
N ASN A 47 4.56 18.67 11.77
CA ASN A 47 5.62 17.72 12.09
C ASN A 47 5.42 17.05 13.45
N PHE A 48 5.89 15.80 13.54
CA PHE A 48 6.22 15.21 14.83
C PHE A 48 7.59 15.74 15.27
N TRP A 49 7.66 16.30 16.46
CA TRP A 49 8.92 16.79 17.00
C TRP A 49 9.75 15.64 17.54
N GLU A 50 11.02 15.59 17.19
CA GLU A 50 11.92 14.51 17.60
C GLU A 50 12.01 14.38 19.13
N VAL A 51 11.93 15.49 19.84
CA VAL A 51 11.93 15.53 21.32
C VAL A 51 10.74 14.79 21.93
N ASN A 52 9.65 14.59 21.18
CA ASN A 52 8.47 13.85 21.59
C ASN A 52 8.45 12.41 21.04
N THR A 53 9.58 11.91 20.53
CA THR A 53 9.72 10.53 20.10
C THR A 53 10.41 9.73 21.18
N GLU A 54 9.77 8.68 21.65
CA GLU A 54 10.26 7.86 22.77
C GLU A 54 10.28 6.38 22.39
N LYS A 55 11.15 5.60 23.04
CA LYS A 55 11.12 4.13 22.92
C LYS A 55 9.93 3.58 23.69
N GLU A 56 9.07 2.84 23.01
CA GLU A 56 7.91 2.17 23.60
C GLU A 56 7.70 0.80 22.98
N THR A 57 7.04 -0.07 23.70
CA THR A 57 6.65 -1.38 23.22
C THR A 57 5.38 -1.24 22.37
N PHE A 58 5.44 -1.72 21.14
CA PHE A 58 4.29 -1.88 20.25
C PHE A 58 3.78 -3.32 20.34
N HIS A 59 2.51 -3.46 20.72
CA HIS A 59 1.84 -4.75 20.86
C HIS A 59 1.23 -5.17 19.52
N GLY A 60 2.00 -5.91 18.73
CA GLY A 60 1.57 -6.39 17.42
C GLY A 60 0.97 -7.80 17.47
N THR A 61 0.28 -8.21 16.42
CA THR A 61 -0.29 -9.56 16.29
C THR A 61 0.78 -10.66 16.29
N ALA A 62 2.00 -10.34 15.86
CA ALA A 62 3.15 -11.26 15.87
C ALA A 62 3.96 -11.21 17.18
N GLY A 63 3.54 -10.37 18.14
CA GLY A 63 4.20 -10.17 19.42
C GLY A 63 4.68 -8.73 19.65
N ASP A 64 5.27 -8.52 20.79
CA ASP A 64 5.76 -7.23 21.26
C ASP A 64 7.06 -6.82 20.56
N THR A 65 7.15 -5.55 20.15
CA THR A 65 8.35 -5.00 19.50
C THR A 65 8.63 -3.60 20.01
N ASP A 66 9.89 -3.31 20.33
CA ASP A 66 10.31 -1.97 20.72
C ASP A 66 10.43 -1.07 19.49
N VAL A 67 9.74 0.05 19.51
CA VAL A 67 9.67 1.02 18.42
C VAL A 67 9.98 2.44 18.88
N ASP A 68 10.38 3.29 17.96
CA ASP A 68 10.39 4.73 18.18
C ASP A 68 8.95 5.27 17.98
N MET A 69 8.28 5.58 19.09
CA MET A 69 6.92 6.07 19.11
C MET A 69 6.91 7.60 18.98
N MET A 70 6.42 8.11 17.87
CA MET A 70 6.24 9.55 17.62
C MET A 70 4.94 10.03 18.28
N LYS A 71 5.02 11.10 19.06
CA LYS A 71 3.87 11.61 19.82
C LYS A 71 3.57 13.04 19.49
N LYS A 72 2.28 13.39 19.47
CA LYS A 72 1.79 14.76 19.45
C LYS A 72 0.39 14.88 20.02
N THR A 73 0.07 16.05 20.52
CA THR A 73 -1.26 16.37 21.06
C THR A 73 -1.77 17.60 20.34
N GLU A 74 -2.84 17.43 19.58
CA GLU A 74 -3.48 18.53 18.85
C GLU A 74 -4.95 18.22 18.56
N ARG A 75 -5.68 19.22 18.09
CA ARG A 75 -7.04 19.02 17.59
C ARG A 75 -6.97 18.39 16.21
N MET A 76 -7.60 17.24 16.04
CA MET A 76 -7.61 16.48 14.79
C MET A 76 -9.02 16.08 14.39
N ASP A 77 -9.25 15.94 13.09
CA ASP A 77 -10.47 15.34 12.57
C ASP A 77 -10.40 13.83 12.76
N VAL A 78 -11.36 13.33 13.49
CA VAL A 78 -11.53 11.92 13.83
C VAL A 78 -12.79 11.40 13.18
N TYR A 79 -12.71 10.26 12.56
CA TYR A 79 -13.86 9.50 12.07
C TYR A 79 -14.13 8.33 12.99
N GLN A 80 -15.38 8.22 13.49
CA GLN A 80 -15.84 7.08 14.27
C GLN A 80 -16.57 6.11 13.36
N GLY A 81 -15.90 5.04 12.95
CA GLY A 81 -16.50 3.92 12.23
C GLY A 81 -17.25 2.98 13.18
N GLU A 82 -17.85 1.94 12.61
CA GLU A 82 -18.57 0.93 13.40
C GLU A 82 -17.62 0.07 14.25
N GLN A 83 -16.44 -0.24 13.74
CA GLN A 83 -15.45 -1.12 14.38
C GLN A 83 -14.04 -0.52 14.42
N PHE A 84 -13.90 0.78 14.18
CA PHE A 84 -12.61 1.45 14.20
C PHE A 84 -12.74 2.95 14.39
N THR A 85 -11.68 3.54 14.87
CA THR A 85 -11.48 4.99 14.85
C THR A 85 -10.43 5.34 13.82
N ALA A 86 -10.66 6.34 12.98
CA ALA A 86 -9.68 6.78 11.99
C ALA A 86 -9.30 8.25 12.17
N ILE A 87 -8.03 8.56 11.87
CA ILE A 87 -7.53 9.93 11.77
C ILE A 87 -6.79 10.13 10.45
N GLY A 88 -6.87 11.33 9.90
CA GLY A 88 -6.12 11.73 8.72
C GLY A 88 -5.04 12.76 9.07
N LEU A 89 -3.79 12.45 8.77
CA LEU A 89 -2.69 13.40 8.87
C LEU A 89 -2.38 13.98 7.50
N SER A 90 -2.53 15.29 7.36
CA SER A 90 -2.25 15.99 6.11
C SER A 90 -0.77 16.00 5.78
N LEU A 91 -0.46 15.88 4.49
CA LEU A 91 0.87 16.01 3.92
C LEU A 91 1.09 17.41 3.34
N GLN A 92 2.34 17.87 3.21
CA GLN A 92 2.64 19.24 2.84
C GLN A 92 2.16 19.61 1.43
N ASP A 93 2.44 18.77 0.46
CA ASP A 93 2.18 19.09 -0.95
C ASP A 93 0.76 18.73 -1.37
N SER A 94 0.30 17.55 -1.02
CA SER A 94 -1.08 17.10 -1.25
C SER A 94 -1.34 15.76 -0.57
N GLY A 95 -2.61 15.49 -0.31
CA GLY A 95 -3.06 14.22 0.24
C GLY A 95 -2.98 14.13 1.76
N SER A 96 -3.35 12.97 2.25
CA SER A 96 -3.34 12.65 3.68
C SER A 96 -2.98 11.18 3.85
N MET A 97 -2.35 10.87 4.96
CA MET A 97 -2.17 9.50 5.43
C MET A 97 -3.21 9.22 6.50
N TYR A 98 -3.96 8.16 6.32
CA TYR A 98 -4.99 7.75 7.30
C TYR A 98 -4.47 6.62 8.17
N PHE A 99 -4.69 6.77 9.47
CA PHE A 99 -4.43 5.73 10.46
C PHE A 99 -5.76 5.25 10.99
N LEU A 100 -5.94 3.92 10.94
CA LEU A 100 -7.12 3.26 11.47
C LEU A 100 -6.72 2.50 12.73
N LEU A 101 -7.40 2.78 13.82
CA LEU A 101 -7.28 2.04 15.06
C LEU A 101 -8.51 1.12 15.19
N PRO A 102 -8.35 -0.19 14.98
CA PRO A 102 -9.44 -1.14 15.19
C PRO A 102 -9.92 -1.13 16.65
N ASP A 103 -11.21 -1.37 16.85
CA ASP A 103 -11.75 -1.62 18.17
C ASP A 103 -11.21 -2.96 18.70
N GLU A 104 -11.29 -3.15 20.00
CA GLU A 104 -10.88 -4.40 20.64
C GLU A 104 -11.67 -5.58 20.04
N ASN A 105 -10.96 -6.60 19.58
CA ASN A 105 -11.47 -7.79 18.88
C ASN A 105 -12.05 -7.57 17.46
N ALA A 106 -11.89 -6.39 16.85
CA ALA A 106 -12.24 -6.19 15.44
C ALA A 106 -11.28 -6.97 14.52
N ASP A 107 -11.83 -7.61 13.48
CA ASP A 107 -11.02 -8.26 12.46
C ASP A 107 -10.52 -7.21 11.44
N VAL A 108 -9.20 -7.00 11.39
CA VAL A 108 -8.58 -6.04 10.48
C VAL A 108 -8.88 -6.36 9.01
N SER A 109 -9.01 -7.64 8.66
CA SER A 109 -9.32 -8.07 7.28
C SER A 109 -10.73 -7.66 6.85
N GLU A 110 -11.69 -7.65 7.78
CA GLU A 110 -13.05 -7.18 7.53
C GLU A 110 -13.11 -5.66 7.39
N LEU A 111 -12.27 -4.92 8.13
CA LEU A 111 -12.22 -3.46 8.05
C LEU A 111 -11.82 -2.97 6.65
N VAL A 112 -10.92 -3.68 5.96
CA VAL A 112 -10.51 -3.33 4.59
C VAL A 112 -11.67 -3.36 3.61
N SER A 113 -12.68 -4.19 3.87
CA SER A 113 -13.88 -4.33 3.05
C SER A 113 -15.06 -3.45 3.54
N SER A 114 -14.89 -2.74 4.65
CA SER A 114 -15.94 -1.92 5.25
C SER A 114 -16.32 -0.73 4.35
N PRO A 115 -17.62 -0.46 4.17
CA PRO A 115 -18.09 0.77 3.52
C PRO A 115 -17.61 2.04 4.21
N ASP A 116 -17.41 2.01 5.52
CA ASP A 116 -16.92 3.14 6.30
C ASP A 116 -15.48 3.52 5.94
N LEU A 117 -14.63 2.54 5.60
CA LEU A 117 -13.28 2.82 5.12
C LEU A 117 -13.31 3.73 3.87
N MET A 118 -14.25 3.47 2.96
CA MET A 118 -14.39 4.30 1.75
C MET A 118 -14.87 5.72 2.07
N LYS A 119 -15.65 5.93 3.12
CA LYS A 119 -16.03 7.28 3.60
C LYS A 119 -14.81 8.02 4.15
N VAL A 120 -13.94 7.34 4.88
CA VAL A 120 -12.68 7.89 5.39
C VAL A 120 -11.77 8.30 4.24
N ILE A 121 -11.49 7.38 3.30
CA ILE A 121 -10.57 7.62 2.16
C ILE A 121 -11.07 8.77 1.27
N ARG A 122 -12.38 8.84 1.02
CA ARG A 122 -13.00 9.89 0.22
C ARG A 122 -13.24 11.18 1.01
N ARG A 123 -12.98 11.17 2.33
CA ARG A 123 -13.33 12.24 3.25
C ARG A 123 -14.78 12.71 3.06
N ASP A 124 -15.70 11.77 3.17
CA ASP A 124 -17.13 12.07 3.04
C ASP A 124 -17.61 12.92 4.24
N GLU A 125 -17.56 14.25 4.04
CA GLU A 125 -17.96 15.24 5.06
C GLU A 125 -19.47 15.25 5.34
N SER A 126 -20.27 14.58 4.52
CA SER A 126 -21.72 14.42 4.77
C SER A 126 -22.03 13.41 5.87
N SER A 127 -21.03 12.62 6.29
CA SER A 127 -21.17 11.67 7.37
C SER A 127 -21.12 12.37 8.75
N ASP A 128 -22.12 12.11 9.60
CA ASP A 128 -22.16 12.61 10.98
C ASP A 128 -21.09 11.98 11.89
N ASN A 129 -20.30 11.06 11.38
CA ASN A 129 -19.28 10.34 12.12
C ASN A 129 -17.95 11.12 12.29
N TRP A 130 -17.84 12.30 11.66
CA TRP A 130 -16.69 13.17 11.82
C TRP A 130 -16.84 14.12 13.00
N TYR A 131 -15.80 14.24 13.82
CA TYR A 131 -15.69 15.21 14.91
C TYR A 131 -14.24 15.60 15.15
N SER A 132 -13.98 16.69 15.86
CA SER A 132 -12.64 17.28 15.98
C SER A 132 -12.26 17.49 17.45
N PRO A 133 -11.91 16.43 18.19
CA PRO A 133 -11.46 16.52 19.58
C PRO A 133 -9.99 16.91 19.70
N MET A 134 -9.54 17.15 20.95
CA MET A 134 -8.11 17.05 21.27
C MET A 134 -7.70 15.60 21.29
N VAL A 135 -6.70 15.24 20.47
CA VAL A 135 -6.20 13.88 20.33
C VAL A 135 -4.77 13.80 20.85
N ASN A 136 -4.50 12.85 21.71
CA ASN A 136 -3.15 12.40 22.04
C ASN A 136 -2.78 11.28 21.08
N LEU A 137 -2.03 11.63 20.04
CA LEU A 137 -1.65 10.70 19.00
C LEU A 137 -0.28 10.10 19.28
N SER A 138 -0.19 8.77 19.19
CA SER A 138 1.07 8.01 19.22
C SER A 138 1.12 7.12 18.00
N VAL A 139 2.16 7.28 17.16
CA VAL A 139 2.35 6.51 15.93
C VAL A 139 3.78 5.97 15.91
N PRO A 140 3.98 4.67 15.75
CA PRO A 140 5.33 4.12 15.63
C PRO A 140 5.99 4.59 14.33
N LYS A 141 7.31 4.78 14.34
CA LYS A 141 8.08 4.80 13.10
C LYS A 141 8.06 3.39 12.53
N PHE A 142 7.60 3.24 11.29
CA PHE A 142 7.50 1.93 10.65
C PHE A 142 8.06 1.96 9.23
N LYS A 143 8.43 0.80 8.76
CA LYS A 143 8.72 0.51 7.37
C LYS A 143 7.95 -0.75 7.00
N VAL A 144 7.12 -0.64 5.98
CA VAL A 144 6.38 -1.78 5.42
C VAL A 144 6.82 -1.96 3.99
N SER A 145 7.02 -3.19 3.59
CA SER A 145 7.29 -3.54 2.19
C SER A 145 6.82 -4.96 1.94
N GLU A 146 6.17 -5.17 0.81
CA GLU A 146 5.64 -6.47 0.44
C GLU A 146 5.74 -6.67 -1.07
N LYS A 147 5.83 -7.95 -1.47
CA LYS A 147 5.69 -8.38 -2.86
C LYS A 147 4.58 -9.39 -2.95
N THR A 148 3.63 -9.14 -3.83
CA THR A 148 2.44 -9.98 -4.04
C THR A 148 2.40 -10.46 -5.48
N ASP A 149 2.18 -11.77 -5.68
CA ASP A 149 1.79 -12.34 -6.97
C ASP A 149 0.30 -12.04 -7.21
N LEU A 150 0.00 -11.38 -8.31
CA LEU A 150 -1.37 -10.98 -8.65
C LEU A 150 -2.11 -11.97 -9.54
N ILE A 151 -1.48 -13.05 -10.03
CA ILE A 151 -2.11 -14.00 -10.96
C ILE A 151 -3.40 -14.58 -10.38
N GLU A 152 -3.36 -15.06 -9.14
CA GLU A 152 -4.56 -15.60 -8.49
C GLU A 152 -5.61 -14.52 -8.20
N THR A 153 -5.17 -13.31 -7.89
CA THR A 153 -6.08 -12.17 -7.67
C THR A 153 -6.83 -11.79 -8.94
N VAL A 154 -6.14 -11.64 -10.07
CA VAL A 154 -6.80 -11.32 -11.35
C VAL A 154 -7.70 -12.46 -11.82
N ARG A 155 -7.32 -13.73 -11.54
CA ARG A 155 -8.17 -14.90 -11.81
C ARG A 155 -9.47 -14.84 -11.00
N ALA A 156 -9.39 -14.51 -9.72
CA ALA A 156 -10.55 -14.37 -8.83
C ALA A 156 -11.47 -13.22 -9.26
N LEU A 157 -10.92 -12.18 -9.90
CA LEU A 157 -11.68 -11.07 -10.51
C LEU A 157 -12.33 -11.44 -11.86
N GLY A 158 -12.18 -12.67 -12.35
CA GLY A 158 -12.79 -13.18 -13.58
C GLY A 158 -11.92 -13.05 -14.82
N VAL A 159 -10.66 -12.64 -14.70
CA VAL A 159 -9.73 -12.62 -15.84
C VAL A 159 -9.14 -14.03 -16.00
N THR A 160 -9.73 -14.83 -16.89
CA THR A 160 -9.34 -16.24 -17.11
C THR A 160 -8.61 -16.42 -18.43
N ASP A 161 -9.18 -15.92 -19.50
CA ASP A 161 -8.69 -16.17 -20.86
C ASP A 161 -7.28 -15.63 -21.09
N ALA A 162 -6.97 -14.45 -20.56
CA ALA A 162 -5.65 -13.84 -20.68
C ALA A 162 -4.53 -14.65 -19.96
N LEU A 163 -4.90 -15.55 -19.02
CA LEU A 163 -4.00 -16.41 -18.26
C LEU A 163 -3.83 -17.80 -18.88
N ASP A 164 -4.55 -18.10 -19.95
CA ASP A 164 -4.55 -19.40 -20.61
C ASP A 164 -3.91 -19.28 -22.00
N ALA A 165 -2.87 -20.09 -22.25
CA ALA A 165 -2.11 -20.04 -23.49
C ALA A 165 -2.95 -20.40 -24.74
N ASP A 166 -4.03 -21.17 -24.57
CA ASP A 166 -4.91 -21.61 -25.65
C ASP A 166 -6.08 -20.64 -25.92
N LEU A 167 -6.42 -19.80 -24.92
CA LEU A 167 -7.56 -18.88 -24.99
C LEU A 167 -7.15 -17.42 -25.14
N ALA A 168 -5.94 -17.06 -24.70
CA ALA A 168 -5.47 -15.68 -24.71
C ALA A 168 -5.32 -15.11 -26.14
N ASP A 169 -5.83 -13.92 -26.37
CA ASP A 169 -5.67 -13.19 -27.63
C ASP A 169 -4.90 -11.87 -27.42
N PHE A 170 -3.60 -11.93 -27.62
CA PHE A 170 -2.70 -10.77 -27.64
C PHE A 170 -2.33 -10.34 -29.06
N SER A 171 -3.11 -10.74 -30.07
CA SER A 171 -2.87 -10.37 -31.48
C SER A 171 -2.78 -8.87 -31.77
N PRO A 172 -3.41 -7.96 -31.00
CA PRO A 172 -3.19 -6.53 -31.14
C PRO A 172 -1.79 -6.04 -30.78
N LEU A 173 -1.03 -6.81 -29.98
CA LEU A 173 0.31 -6.44 -29.51
C LEU A 173 1.43 -7.05 -30.36
N THR A 174 1.14 -8.12 -31.10
CA THR A 174 2.18 -8.84 -31.83
C THR A 174 1.62 -9.60 -33.04
N GLU A 175 2.44 -9.73 -34.08
CA GLU A 175 2.12 -10.58 -35.24
C GLU A 175 2.21 -12.08 -34.94
N ASN A 176 2.94 -12.44 -33.90
CA ASN A 176 3.00 -13.84 -33.40
C ASN A 176 1.77 -14.14 -32.54
N ARG A 177 0.87 -14.94 -33.09
CA ARG A 177 -0.46 -15.19 -32.51
C ARG A 177 -0.57 -16.45 -31.66
N ASN A 178 0.52 -17.22 -31.52
CA ASN A 178 0.45 -18.54 -30.91
C ASN A 178 0.99 -18.54 -29.48
N GLY A 179 0.12 -18.88 -28.53
CA GLY A 179 0.52 -19.25 -27.16
C GLY A 179 1.03 -18.10 -26.28
N LEU A 180 0.73 -16.83 -26.63
CA LEU A 180 1.02 -15.72 -25.74
C LEU A 180 -0.07 -15.57 -24.70
N TYR A 181 0.33 -15.57 -23.45
CA TYR A 181 -0.56 -15.41 -22.30
C TYR A 181 0.15 -14.63 -21.19
N LEU A 182 -0.62 -14.11 -20.25
CA LEU A 182 -0.09 -13.44 -19.07
C LEU A 182 0.45 -14.49 -18.09
N SER A 183 1.75 -14.72 -18.12
CA SER A 183 2.41 -15.75 -17.31
C SER A 183 2.83 -15.26 -15.93
N LYS A 184 2.94 -13.92 -15.74
CA LYS A 184 3.42 -13.33 -14.49
C LYS A 184 2.83 -11.94 -14.28
N ALA A 185 2.42 -11.66 -13.06
CA ALA A 185 1.97 -10.35 -12.61
C ALA A 185 2.38 -10.15 -11.15
N ASP A 186 3.37 -9.32 -10.90
CA ASP A 186 3.88 -9.01 -9.56
C ASP A 186 3.56 -7.57 -9.19
N HIS A 187 3.22 -7.33 -7.93
CA HIS A 187 3.17 -6.02 -7.31
C HIS A 187 4.13 -5.98 -6.12
N ALA A 188 4.95 -4.93 -6.06
CA ALA A 188 5.82 -4.67 -4.92
C ALA A 188 5.66 -3.23 -4.45
N ALA A 189 5.52 -3.03 -3.13
CA ALA A 189 5.34 -1.74 -2.47
C ALA A 189 6.16 -1.65 -1.17
#